data_bda41443739954b07e6b4e7b14e60b53
#
_entry.id   bda41443739954b07e6b4e7b14e60b53
#
_cell.length_a   1.000
_cell.length_b   1.000
_cell.length_c   1.000
_cell.angle_alpha   90.00
_cell.angle_beta   90.00
_cell.angle_gamma   90.00
#
_symmetry.space_group_name_H-M   'P 1'
#
loop_
_entity.id
_entity.type
_entity.pdbx_description
1 polymer ?
#
loop_
_entity_poly.entity_id
_entity_poly.type
_entity_poly.pdbx_seq_one_letter_code
_entity_poly.pdbx_strand_id
1 'polypeptide(L)'
;MNYQKYHKLYFDVPPFARTWPGKQITSAPRWCSVDLRDGNQALFSPMTLEEKVAFFKLLVKIGFKEIEVGFPAASETEYQFTRYLIENDLIPEDVTIQVLTQSRDHIIKKTVEALEGAHHAIIHLYNSTSALQREVVFHKSREEIIQLAVDGVRMIQKYADDRFSYEYSPESFSCTEMDFAVEICNAVIREFAPTPEKKLIINLPTSVEVSTPNIYADQVEYMSQHLDRRDSVIVSVHTHNDRGTGVASSELALLAGAQRVEGTLFGNGERTGNADIAVIALNMFSVGIDPQLNLDNLEEIIDAYKKFNKLPIHPRHPYAGAMAYTAFSGSHQDAIKKAMDYCETHKQPYWQNPYLTIDPTDLNRVYEPILINSQSGKGGLSYVLETKFGLTVPKALLQEFSATIKIVSDGKHTVLEPEEIYDIFEKYYVNLKDKAELVDYHFKLAGEEAHLDANVKLCGKTRMLSAQGNGPLDALSNALRAETGKAFEIVFYNEHALEGSSSSKAATYIAINDTQGNMYWGVGIHPNINTSSVLALLSAFGKLL
;
A
#
# COMPACT_ATOMS: atom_id res chain seq x y z
N MET A 1 -17.08 -18.78 23.67
CA MET A 1 -17.19 -19.18 22.24
C MET A 1 -17.33 -20.69 22.15
N ASN A 2 -18.30 -21.18 21.37
CA ASN A 2 -18.51 -22.62 21.19
C ASN A 2 -17.70 -23.14 19.99
N TYR A 3 -16.39 -23.39 20.21
CA TYR A 3 -15.51 -23.91 19.18
C TYR A 3 -15.81 -25.38 18.82
N GLN A 4 -16.49 -26.13 19.70
CA GLN A 4 -16.80 -27.55 19.53
C GLN A 4 -17.76 -27.84 18.38
N LYS A 5 -18.51 -26.82 17.90
CA LYS A 5 -19.36 -26.95 16.72
C LYS A 5 -18.57 -26.93 15.39
N TYR A 6 -17.31 -26.53 15.44
CA TYR A 6 -16.43 -26.47 14.26
C TYR A 6 -15.55 -27.70 14.22
N HIS A 7 -15.40 -28.26 13.04
CA HIS A 7 -14.57 -29.40 12.79
C HIS A 7 -13.84 -29.19 11.46
N LYS A 8 -12.91 -30.10 11.15
CA LYS A 8 -12.14 -30.09 9.91
C LYS A 8 -13.08 -30.29 8.71
N LEU A 9 -13.05 -29.34 7.78
CA LEU A 9 -13.89 -29.34 6.57
C LEU A 9 -13.16 -29.81 5.30
N TYR A 10 -11.83 -29.94 5.37
CA TYR A 10 -11.02 -30.40 4.25
C TYR A 10 -10.60 -31.86 4.44
N PHE A 11 -10.25 -32.52 3.34
CA PHE A 11 -9.77 -33.89 3.34
C PHE A 11 -8.24 -33.92 3.44
N ASP A 12 -7.71 -34.96 4.09
CA ASP A 12 -6.27 -35.18 4.15
C ASP A 12 -5.75 -35.54 2.75
N VAL A 13 -4.60 -35.00 2.43
CA VAL A 13 -3.86 -35.41 1.23
C VAL A 13 -3.22 -36.78 1.52
N PRO A 14 -3.38 -37.79 0.64
CA PRO A 14 -2.67 -39.03 0.79
C PRO A 14 -1.16 -38.81 0.94
N PRO A 15 -0.43 -39.69 1.66
CA PRO A 15 1.01 -39.55 1.82
C PRO A 15 1.75 -39.53 0.47
N PHE A 16 2.57 -38.49 0.25
CA PHE A 16 3.40 -38.35 -0.95
C PHE A 16 4.69 -37.59 -0.60
N ALA A 17 5.66 -37.63 -1.50
CA ALA A 17 6.91 -36.90 -1.35
C ALA A 17 6.71 -35.42 -1.73
N ARG A 18 6.64 -34.52 -0.73
CA ARG A 18 6.56 -33.08 -0.93
C ARG A 18 7.86 -32.54 -1.48
N THR A 19 7.78 -31.74 -2.54
CA THR A 19 8.93 -31.03 -3.11
C THR A 19 8.79 -29.51 -3.01
N TRP A 20 7.57 -29.00 -2.90
CA TRP A 20 7.28 -27.57 -2.89
C TRP A 20 7.99 -26.78 -1.77
N PRO A 21 8.21 -27.29 -0.54
CA PRO A 21 8.84 -26.49 0.51
C PRO A 21 10.29 -26.09 0.23
N GLY A 22 10.95 -26.81 -0.70
CA GLY A 22 12.33 -26.51 -1.12
C GLY A 22 12.43 -25.66 -2.38
N LYS A 23 11.30 -25.26 -2.98
CA LYS A 23 11.28 -24.48 -4.22
C LYS A 23 11.22 -22.98 -3.94
N GLN A 24 11.49 -22.19 -4.97
CA GLN A 24 11.39 -20.75 -4.98
C GLN A 24 10.60 -20.29 -6.20
N ILE A 25 9.86 -19.20 -6.09
CA ILE A 25 9.26 -18.53 -7.24
C ILE A 25 10.39 -17.81 -7.98
N THR A 26 10.53 -18.07 -9.27
CA THR A 26 11.60 -17.51 -10.12
C THR A 26 11.09 -16.68 -11.29
N SER A 27 9.80 -16.73 -11.55
CA SER A 27 9.15 -15.98 -12.63
C SER A 27 7.69 -15.75 -12.30
N ALA A 28 7.09 -14.74 -12.93
CA ALA A 28 5.65 -14.50 -12.83
C ALA A 28 4.84 -15.68 -13.36
N PRO A 29 3.69 -15.98 -12.75
CA PRO A 29 2.70 -16.90 -13.32
C PRO A 29 1.95 -16.21 -14.48
N ARG A 30 1.08 -16.95 -15.15
CA ARG A 30 0.02 -16.33 -15.95
C ARG A 30 -0.98 -15.71 -14.99
N TRP A 31 -1.26 -14.42 -15.19
CA TRP A 31 -2.25 -13.71 -14.39
C TRP A 31 -3.60 -13.70 -15.11
N CYS A 32 -4.66 -14.08 -14.41
CA CYS A 32 -6.03 -13.88 -14.86
C CYS A 32 -6.76 -12.95 -13.89
N SER A 33 -7.18 -11.79 -14.38
CA SER A 33 -8.08 -10.95 -13.59
C SER A 33 -9.50 -11.50 -13.63
N VAL A 34 -10.10 -11.69 -12.47
CA VAL A 34 -11.53 -12.01 -12.33
C VAL A 34 -12.33 -10.83 -11.76
N ASP A 35 -11.77 -9.62 -11.79
CA ASP A 35 -12.41 -8.40 -11.30
C ASP A 35 -13.78 -8.15 -11.93
N LEU A 36 -13.90 -8.38 -13.25
CA LEU A 36 -15.12 -8.10 -14.02
C LEU A 36 -16.17 -9.20 -13.94
N ARG A 37 -15.84 -10.37 -13.37
CA ARG A 37 -16.78 -11.45 -13.12
C ARG A 37 -17.00 -11.64 -11.62
N ASP A 38 -16.07 -12.25 -10.90
CA ASP A 38 -16.21 -12.61 -9.48
C ASP A 38 -16.18 -11.36 -8.58
N GLY A 39 -15.29 -10.42 -8.90
CA GLY A 39 -15.23 -9.13 -8.25
C GLY A 39 -16.51 -8.31 -8.45
N ASN A 40 -17.00 -8.20 -9.68
CA ASN A 40 -18.22 -7.44 -10.02
C ASN A 40 -19.49 -8.10 -9.43
N GLN A 41 -19.55 -9.43 -9.43
CA GLN A 41 -20.66 -10.20 -8.88
C GLN A 41 -20.90 -9.90 -7.37
N ALA A 42 -19.82 -9.62 -6.64
CA ALA A 42 -19.85 -9.37 -5.20
C ALA A 42 -20.18 -7.92 -4.82
N LEU A 43 -20.39 -7.02 -5.77
CA LEU A 43 -20.68 -5.61 -5.51
C LEU A 43 -22.18 -5.41 -5.16
N PHE A 44 -22.47 -4.56 -4.16
CA PHE A 44 -23.83 -4.11 -3.89
C PHE A 44 -24.49 -3.43 -5.10
N SER A 45 -23.69 -2.71 -5.89
CA SER A 45 -24.09 -2.08 -7.14
C SER A 45 -23.11 -2.51 -8.22
N PRO A 46 -23.42 -3.58 -8.98
CA PRO A 46 -22.57 -4.03 -10.08
C PRO A 46 -22.27 -2.89 -11.05
N MET A 47 -21.14 -3.01 -11.74
CA MET A 47 -20.68 -2.02 -12.71
C MET A 47 -21.65 -1.90 -13.90
N THR A 48 -21.86 -0.70 -14.39
CA THR A 48 -22.54 -0.46 -15.68
C THR A 48 -21.66 -0.94 -16.83
N LEU A 49 -22.22 -0.99 -18.05
CA LEU A 49 -21.47 -1.35 -19.25
C LEU A 49 -20.25 -0.43 -19.43
N GLU A 50 -20.45 0.88 -19.28
CA GLU A 50 -19.39 1.88 -19.43
C GLU A 50 -18.30 1.72 -18.37
N GLU A 51 -18.68 1.44 -17.11
CA GLU A 51 -17.74 1.17 -16.01
C GLU A 51 -16.93 -0.09 -16.29
N LYS A 52 -17.58 -1.19 -16.76
CA LYS A 52 -16.90 -2.44 -17.12
C LYS A 52 -15.91 -2.23 -18.28
N VAL A 53 -16.27 -1.48 -19.31
CA VAL A 53 -15.38 -1.16 -20.44
C VAL A 53 -14.18 -0.33 -19.97
N ALA A 54 -14.40 0.66 -19.12
CA ALA A 54 -13.31 1.49 -18.59
C ALA A 54 -12.36 0.65 -17.71
N PHE A 55 -12.90 -0.24 -16.89
CA PHE A 55 -12.08 -1.11 -16.04
C PHE A 55 -11.35 -2.19 -16.85
N PHE A 56 -11.97 -2.77 -17.88
CA PHE A 56 -11.30 -3.65 -18.84
C PHE A 56 -10.06 -2.99 -19.48
N LYS A 57 -10.20 -1.75 -19.96
CA LYS A 57 -9.08 -1.00 -20.52
C LYS A 57 -7.96 -0.75 -19.50
N LEU A 58 -8.29 -0.54 -18.23
CA LEU A 58 -7.30 -0.42 -17.18
C LEU A 58 -6.56 -1.76 -16.96
N LEU A 59 -7.27 -2.88 -16.90
CA LEU A 59 -6.66 -4.20 -16.75
C LEU A 59 -5.70 -4.52 -17.91
N VAL A 60 -6.08 -4.18 -19.14
CA VAL A 60 -5.20 -4.29 -20.31
C VAL A 60 -3.97 -3.38 -20.17
N LYS A 61 -4.14 -2.12 -19.71
CA LYS A 61 -3.04 -1.17 -19.46
C LYS A 61 -2.07 -1.68 -18.39
N ILE A 62 -2.57 -2.32 -17.34
CA ILE A 62 -1.76 -2.96 -16.30
C ILE A 62 -0.94 -4.12 -16.86
N GLY A 63 -1.40 -4.77 -17.93
CA GLY A 63 -0.68 -5.85 -18.59
C GLY A 63 -1.29 -7.24 -18.44
N PHE A 64 -2.52 -7.34 -17.92
CA PHE A 64 -3.22 -8.63 -17.89
C PHE A 64 -3.41 -9.18 -19.30
N LYS A 65 -3.04 -10.45 -19.48
CA LYS A 65 -3.19 -11.17 -20.76
C LYS A 65 -4.38 -12.11 -20.76
N GLU A 66 -4.92 -12.42 -19.60
CA GLU A 66 -6.15 -13.19 -19.44
C GLU A 66 -7.08 -12.41 -18.49
N ILE A 67 -8.33 -12.19 -18.94
CA ILE A 67 -9.33 -11.39 -18.19
C ILE A 67 -10.67 -12.10 -18.26
N GLU A 68 -11.20 -12.53 -17.11
CA GLU A 68 -12.55 -13.09 -17.03
C GLU A 68 -13.58 -11.97 -17.02
N VAL A 69 -14.23 -11.77 -18.15
CA VAL A 69 -15.09 -10.61 -18.40
C VAL A 69 -16.51 -10.78 -17.87
N GLY A 70 -16.95 -12.02 -17.64
CA GLY A 70 -18.29 -12.23 -17.09
C GLY A 70 -18.82 -13.65 -17.24
N PHE A 71 -20.13 -13.77 -16.94
CA PHE A 71 -20.93 -14.96 -17.18
C PHE A 71 -22.06 -14.62 -18.14
N PRO A 72 -21.85 -14.71 -19.47
CA PRO A 72 -22.78 -14.18 -20.48
C PRO A 72 -24.20 -14.71 -20.37
N ALA A 73 -24.38 -15.94 -19.89
CA ALA A 73 -25.70 -16.53 -19.72
C ALA A 73 -26.41 -16.12 -18.41
N ALA A 74 -25.74 -15.43 -17.49
CA ALA A 74 -26.33 -15.04 -16.21
C ALA A 74 -27.27 -13.83 -16.32
N SER A 75 -26.97 -12.86 -17.19
CA SER A 75 -27.78 -11.66 -17.39
C SER A 75 -27.57 -11.03 -18.75
N GLU A 76 -28.50 -10.18 -19.16
CA GLU A 76 -28.35 -9.40 -20.41
C GLU A 76 -27.16 -8.46 -20.37
N THR A 77 -26.87 -7.82 -19.25
CA THR A 77 -25.69 -6.94 -19.07
C THR A 77 -24.38 -7.69 -19.32
N GLU A 78 -24.25 -8.91 -18.77
CA GLU A 78 -23.05 -9.75 -18.95
C GLU A 78 -22.89 -10.17 -20.42
N TYR A 79 -23.99 -10.53 -21.08
CA TYR A 79 -24.01 -10.86 -22.50
C TYR A 79 -23.60 -9.66 -23.35
N GLN A 80 -24.26 -8.52 -23.15
CA GLN A 80 -24.01 -7.29 -23.92
C GLN A 80 -22.58 -6.76 -23.71
N PHE A 81 -22.03 -6.86 -22.52
CA PHE A 81 -20.65 -6.47 -22.28
C PHE A 81 -19.65 -7.31 -23.08
N THR A 82 -19.81 -8.65 -23.08
CA THR A 82 -18.96 -9.53 -23.89
C THR A 82 -19.08 -9.21 -25.38
N ARG A 83 -20.30 -9.04 -25.87
CA ARG A 83 -20.56 -8.62 -27.28
C ARG A 83 -19.94 -7.28 -27.60
N TYR A 84 -20.10 -6.29 -26.70
CA TYR A 84 -19.58 -4.95 -26.88
C TYR A 84 -18.05 -4.93 -27.05
N LEU A 85 -17.33 -5.70 -26.24
CA LEU A 85 -15.87 -5.83 -26.37
C LEU A 85 -15.46 -6.37 -27.74
N ILE A 86 -16.16 -7.39 -28.23
CA ILE A 86 -15.86 -8.06 -29.51
C ILE A 86 -16.26 -7.15 -30.70
N GLU A 87 -17.47 -6.64 -30.71
CA GLU A 87 -18.03 -5.86 -31.83
C GLU A 87 -17.36 -4.50 -32.03
N ASN A 88 -16.75 -3.94 -30.97
CA ASN A 88 -16.01 -2.68 -31.03
C ASN A 88 -14.49 -2.87 -31.09
N ASP A 89 -14.00 -4.09 -31.31
CA ASP A 89 -12.57 -4.42 -31.43
C ASP A 89 -11.73 -3.88 -30.27
N LEU A 90 -12.23 -4.08 -29.03
CA LEU A 90 -11.59 -3.55 -27.82
C LEU A 90 -10.59 -4.54 -27.19
N ILE A 91 -10.51 -5.77 -27.72
CA ILE A 91 -9.66 -6.84 -27.19
C ILE A 91 -8.35 -6.84 -27.98
N PRO A 92 -7.19 -6.48 -27.38
CA PRO A 92 -5.90 -6.57 -28.06
C PRO A 92 -5.57 -7.99 -28.50
N GLU A 93 -4.76 -8.15 -29.56
CA GLU A 93 -4.37 -9.47 -30.10
C GLU A 93 -3.68 -10.38 -29.06
N ASP A 94 -2.96 -9.78 -28.10
CA ASP A 94 -2.23 -10.49 -27.05
C ASP A 94 -3.03 -10.68 -25.75
N VAL A 95 -4.33 -10.33 -25.75
CA VAL A 95 -5.25 -10.51 -24.63
C VAL A 95 -6.31 -11.55 -24.97
N THR A 96 -6.52 -12.48 -24.06
CA THR A 96 -7.55 -13.50 -24.14
C THR A 96 -8.65 -13.21 -23.13
N ILE A 97 -9.89 -13.04 -23.60
CA ILE A 97 -11.03 -12.95 -22.69
C ILE A 97 -11.46 -14.33 -22.19
N GLN A 98 -11.90 -14.42 -20.95
CA GLN A 98 -12.46 -15.63 -20.36
C GLN A 98 -13.92 -15.40 -20.03
N VAL A 99 -14.74 -16.41 -20.20
CA VAL A 99 -16.17 -16.39 -19.85
C VAL A 99 -16.58 -17.64 -19.09
N LEU A 100 -17.32 -17.46 -18.01
CA LEU A 100 -17.80 -18.54 -17.16
C LEU A 100 -19.03 -19.20 -17.78
N THR A 101 -19.16 -20.53 -17.61
CA THR A 101 -20.34 -21.29 -17.98
C THR A 101 -20.58 -22.49 -17.06
N GLN A 102 -21.84 -22.88 -16.93
CA GLN A 102 -22.25 -24.07 -16.20
C GLN A 102 -22.52 -25.24 -17.15
N SER A 103 -22.42 -26.48 -16.67
CA SER A 103 -22.73 -27.69 -17.42
C SER A 103 -24.23 -27.86 -17.68
N ARG A 104 -24.81 -26.97 -18.52
CA ARG A 104 -26.20 -27.02 -18.99
C ARG A 104 -26.28 -26.56 -20.43
N ASP A 105 -26.98 -27.30 -21.28
CA ASP A 105 -26.99 -27.07 -22.73
C ASP A 105 -27.31 -25.64 -23.15
N HIS A 106 -28.43 -25.07 -22.64
CA HIS A 106 -28.86 -23.71 -22.97
C HIS A 106 -27.89 -22.64 -22.44
N ILE A 107 -27.21 -22.87 -21.30
CA ILE A 107 -26.22 -21.95 -20.72
C ILE A 107 -24.96 -21.95 -21.60
N ILE A 108 -24.41 -23.12 -21.93
CA ILE A 108 -23.23 -23.29 -22.77
C ILE A 108 -23.49 -22.68 -24.16
N LYS A 109 -24.65 -22.97 -24.76
CA LYS A 109 -25.02 -22.41 -26.07
C LYS A 109 -25.02 -20.87 -26.03
N LYS A 110 -25.67 -20.26 -25.04
CA LYS A 110 -25.72 -18.78 -24.88
C LYS A 110 -24.31 -18.19 -24.66
N THR A 111 -23.46 -18.90 -23.89
CA THR A 111 -22.07 -18.49 -23.66
C THR A 111 -21.25 -18.50 -24.95
N VAL A 112 -21.38 -19.55 -25.75
CA VAL A 112 -20.68 -19.66 -27.05
C VAL A 112 -21.20 -18.62 -28.05
N GLU A 113 -22.50 -18.38 -28.11
CA GLU A 113 -23.10 -17.31 -28.93
C GLU A 113 -22.53 -15.93 -28.56
N ALA A 114 -22.28 -15.66 -27.28
CA ALA A 114 -21.67 -14.41 -26.83
C ALA A 114 -20.23 -14.23 -27.33
N LEU A 115 -19.51 -15.30 -27.65
CA LEU A 115 -18.14 -15.29 -28.15
C LEU A 115 -18.03 -15.24 -29.68
N GLU A 116 -19.14 -15.19 -30.40
CA GLU A 116 -19.11 -15.13 -31.87
C GLU A 116 -18.28 -13.93 -32.35
N GLY A 117 -17.30 -14.17 -33.23
CA GLY A 117 -16.37 -13.15 -33.71
C GLY A 117 -15.15 -12.90 -32.85
N ALA A 118 -15.06 -13.44 -31.65
CA ALA A 118 -13.84 -13.32 -30.83
C ALA A 118 -12.64 -14.03 -31.48
N HIS A 119 -11.46 -13.39 -31.47
CA HIS A 119 -10.23 -14.00 -31.99
C HIS A 119 -9.70 -15.09 -31.06
N HIS A 120 -9.63 -14.81 -29.77
CA HIS A 120 -9.18 -15.71 -28.72
C HIS A 120 -10.12 -15.62 -27.53
N ALA A 121 -10.51 -16.77 -26.99
CA ALA A 121 -11.30 -16.83 -25.75
C ALA A 121 -11.00 -18.12 -24.98
N ILE A 122 -11.23 -18.07 -23.66
CA ILE A 122 -11.26 -19.22 -22.76
C ILE A 122 -12.70 -19.44 -22.34
N ILE A 123 -13.23 -20.64 -22.55
CA ILE A 123 -14.52 -21.06 -22.01
C ILE A 123 -14.25 -21.80 -20.70
N HIS A 124 -14.67 -21.17 -19.59
CA HIS A 124 -14.47 -21.67 -18.24
C HIS A 124 -15.69 -22.46 -17.77
N LEU A 125 -15.60 -23.78 -17.83
CA LEU A 125 -16.62 -24.70 -17.34
C LEU A 125 -16.41 -24.98 -15.85
N TYR A 126 -17.47 -24.95 -15.05
CA TYR A 126 -17.42 -25.39 -13.67
C TYR A 126 -18.64 -26.22 -13.26
N ASN A 127 -18.44 -27.06 -12.26
CA ASN A 127 -19.49 -27.68 -11.47
C ASN A 127 -18.96 -28.03 -10.08
N SER A 128 -19.85 -28.02 -9.08
CA SER A 128 -19.48 -28.27 -7.69
C SER A 128 -19.16 -29.75 -7.45
N THR A 129 -18.09 -29.98 -6.67
CA THR A 129 -17.56 -31.35 -6.44
C THR A 129 -17.49 -31.76 -4.97
N SER A 130 -17.67 -30.81 -4.02
CA SER A 130 -17.55 -31.11 -2.59
C SER A 130 -18.56 -32.17 -2.11
N ALA A 131 -18.14 -32.98 -1.13
CA ALA A 131 -18.98 -34.03 -0.54
C ALA A 131 -20.33 -33.51 -0.09
N LEU A 132 -20.34 -32.38 0.62
CA LEU A 132 -21.57 -31.78 1.14
C LEU A 132 -22.53 -31.34 0.01
N GLN A 133 -22.00 -30.72 -1.05
CA GLN A 133 -22.84 -30.25 -2.17
C GLN A 133 -23.41 -31.44 -2.96
N ARG A 134 -22.61 -32.50 -3.17
CA ARG A 134 -23.11 -33.72 -3.81
C ARG A 134 -24.26 -34.35 -3.05
N GLU A 135 -24.13 -34.42 -1.72
CA GLU A 135 -25.13 -35.04 -0.85
C GLU A 135 -26.39 -34.18 -0.67
N VAL A 136 -26.20 -32.90 -0.30
CA VAL A 136 -27.27 -32.03 0.20
C VAL A 136 -27.90 -31.16 -0.88
N VAL A 137 -27.10 -30.73 -1.90
CA VAL A 137 -27.58 -29.79 -2.93
C VAL A 137 -27.99 -30.52 -4.20
N PHE A 138 -27.16 -31.43 -4.69
CA PHE A 138 -27.42 -32.12 -5.96
C PHE A 138 -28.07 -33.47 -5.80
N HIS A 139 -27.93 -34.13 -4.65
CA HIS A 139 -28.37 -35.49 -4.40
C HIS A 139 -27.84 -36.47 -5.47
N LYS A 140 -26.52 -36.35 -5.77
CA LYS A 140 -25.84 -37.10 -6.84
C LYS A 140 -24.64 -37.85 -6.31
N SER A 141 -24.42 -39.04 -6.92
CA SER A 141 -23.21 -39.83 -6.71
C SER A 141 -21.97 -39.16 -7.35
N ARG A 142 -20.76 -39.68 -7.05
CA ARG A 142 -19.51 -39.22 -7.68
C ARG A 142 -19.57 -39.43 -9.20
N GLU A 143 -20.05 -40.57 -9.65
CA GLU A 143 -20.18 -40.94 -11.07
C GLU A 143 -21.14 -39.97 -11.81
N GLU A 144 -22.25 -39.62 -11.20
CA GLU A 144 -23.21 -38.65 -11.77
C GLU A 144 -22.63 -37.24 -11.87
N ILE A 145 -21.78 -36.83 -10.91
CA ILE A 145 -21.09 -35.53 -10.96
C ILE A 145 -19.98 -35.56 -12.03
N ILE A 146 -19.23 -36.66 -12.20
CA ILE A 146 -18.30 -36.82 -13.30
C ILE A 146 -19.04 -36.74 -14.63
N GLN A 147 -20.15 -37.46 -14.76
CA GLN A 147 -20.94 -37.44 -16.00
C GLN A 147 -21.44 -36.04 -16.34
N LEU A 148 -21.86 -35.25 -15.33
CA LEU A 148 -22.25 -33.85 -15.52
C LEU A 148 -21.09 -32.99 -16.09
N ALA A 149 -19.86 -33.19 -15.60
CA ALA A 149 -18.68 -32.50 -16.12
C ALA A 149 -18.37 -32.92 -17.57
N VAL A 150 -18.34 -34.20 -17.83
CA VAL A 150 -18.09 -34.77 -19.16
C VAL A 150 -19.14 -34.35 -20.19
N ASP A 151 -20.42 -34.33 -19.81
CA ASP A 151 -21.49 -33.84 -20.68
C ASP A 151 -21.33 -32.35 -20.99
N GLY A 152 -20.88 -31.54 -20.01
CA GLY A 152 -20.54 -30.14 -20.21
C GLY A 152 -19.43 -29.98 -21.25
N VAL A 153 -18.37 -30.76 -21.17
CA VAL A 153 -17.28 -30.79 -22.16
C VAL A 153 -17.81 -31.09 -23.56
N ARG A 154 -18.62 -32.14 -23.69
CA ARG A 154 -19.22 -32.53 -24.98
C ARG A 154 -20.09 -31.43 -25.56
N MET A 155 -20.88 -30.75 -24.74
CA MET A 155 -21.68 -29.62 -25.17
C MET A 155 -20.81 -28.47 -25.67
N ILE A 156 -19.72 -28.14 -24.95
CA ILE A 156 -18.78 -27.13 -25.40
C ILE A 156 -18.17 -27.50 -26.74
N GLN A 157 -17.66 -28.70 -26.89
CA GLN A 157 -17.08 -29.21 -28.15
C GLN A 157 -18.08 -29.23 -29.32
N LYS A 158 -19.37 -29.40 -29.01
CA LYS A 158 -20.43 -29.34 -30.03
C LYS A 158 -20.70 -27.93 -30.53
N TYR A 159 -20.60 -26.91 -29.68
CA TYR A 159 -21.01 -25.55 -30.00
C TYR A 159 -19.84 -24.60 -30.25
N ALA A 160 -18.70 -24.82 -29.60
CA ALA A 160 -17.56 -23.93 -29.64
C ALA A 160 -16.67 -24.17 -30.86
N ASP A 161 -16.03 -23.10 -31.33
CA ASP A 161 -15.00 -23.12 -32.35
C ASP A 161 -13.69 -23.73 -31.79
N ASP A 162 -12.98 -24.49 -32.60
CA ASP A 162 -11.70 -25.12 -32.23
C ASP A 162 -10.60 -24.13 -31.84
N ARG A 163 -10.72 -22.87 -32.21
CA ARG A 163 -9.77 -21.79 -31.84
C ARG A 163 -9.82 -21.42 -30.35
N PHE A 164 -10.91 -21.72 -29.64
CA PHE A 164 -11.04 -21.40 -28.23
C PHE A 164 -10.24 -22.33 -27.31
N SER A 165 -9.74 -21.79 -26.24
CA SER A 165 -9.14 -22.52 -25.13
C SER A 165 -10.18 -22.87 -24.08
N TYR A 166 -9.86 -23.83 -23.22
CA TYR A 166 -10.80 -24.33 -22.24
C TYR A 166 -10.21 -24.32 -20.84
N GLU A 167 -11.06 -24.04 -19.87
CA GLU A 167 -10.76 -24.17 -18.45
C GLU A 167 -11.84 -25.00 -17.77
N TYR A 168 -11.43 -25.81 -16.81
CA TYR A 168 -12.32 -26.56 -15.93
C TYR A 168 -12.00 -26.30 -14.47
N SER A 169 -13.04 -25.94 -13.68
CA SER A 169 -12.98 -25.82 -12.22
C SER A 169 -13.85 -26.87 -11.53
N PRO A 170 -13.29 -27.79 -10.75
CA PRO A 170 -14.04 -28.53 -9.74
C PRO A 170 -14.36 -27.58 -8.58
N GLU A 171 -15.48 -26.87 -8.65
CA GLU A 171 -15.89 -25.88 -7.64
C GLU A 171 -15.90 -26.51 -6.25
N SER A 172 -15.46 -25.77 -5.24
CA SER A 172 -15.25 -26.26 -3.87
C SER A 172 -14.17 -27.35 -3.77
N PHE A 173 -13.12 -27.26 -4.61
CA PHE A 173 -11.99 -28.19 -4.60
C PHE A 173 -11.41 -28.38 -3.20
N SER A 174 -11.24 -27.30 -2.42
CA SER A 174 -10.72 -27.37 -1.04
C SER A 174 -11.54 -28.25 -0.07
N CYS A 175 -12.79 -28.56 -0.44
CA CYS A 175 -13.71 -29.43 0.33
C CYS A 175 -14.05 -30.74 -0.44
N THR A 176 -13.24 -31.09 -1.44
CA THR A 176 -13.41 -32.29 -2.26
C THR A 176 -12.36 -33.31 -1.86
N GLU A 177 -12.74 -34.58 -1.81
CA GLU A 177 -11.80 -35.67 -1.56
C GLU A 177 -10.74 -35.74 -2.66
N MET A 178 -9.47 -35.89 -2.29
CA MET A 178 -8.35 -35.80 -3.24
C MET A 178 -8.41 -36.87 -4.35
N ASP A 179 -8.84 -38.08 -4.01
CA ASP A 179 -9.05 -39.15 -4.98
C ASP A 179 -10.14 -38.77 -5.99
N PHE A 180 -11.24 -38.22 -5.53
CA PHE A 180 -12.34 -37.78 -6.38
C PHE A 180 -11.97 -36.55 -7.22
N ALA A 181 -11.22 -35.61 -6.67
CA ALA A 181 -10.73 -34.43 -7.41
C ALA A 181 -9.83 -34.87 -8.59
N VAL A 182 -8.92 -35.81 -8.37
CA VAL A 182 -8.09 -36.40 -9.43
C VAL A 182 -8.95 -37.12 -10.46
N GLU A 183 -9.90 -37.93 -10.01
CA GLU A 183 -10.77 -38.75 -10.90
C GLU A 183 -11.59 -37.87 -11.86
N ILE A 184 -12.28 -36.82 -11.33
CA ILE A 184 -13.11 -35.94 -12.15
C ILE A 184 -12.26 -35.07 -13.10
N CYS A 185 -11.14 -34.52 -12.64
CA CYS A 185 -10.25 -33.73 -13.49
C CYS A 185 -9.68 -34.61 -14.63
N ASN A 186 -9.26 -35.83 -14.33
CA ASN A 186 -8.76 -36.75 -15.35
C ASN A 186 -9.87 -37.20 -16.33
N ALA A 187 -11.13 -37.34 -15.89
CA ALA A 187 -12.25 -37.59 -16.80
C ALA A 187 -12.45 -36.43 -17.78
N VAL A 188 -12.38 -35.18 -17.29
CA VAL A 188 -12.45 -33.96 -18.12
C VAL A 188 -11.26 -33.87 -19.07
N ILE A 189 -10.02 -34.16 -18.60
CA ILE A 189 -8.81 -34.16 -19.42
C ILE A 189 -8.92 -35.19 -20.55
N ARG A 190 -9.42 -36.38 -20.24
CA ARG A 190 -9.62 -37.43 -21.27
C ARG A 190 -10.62 -37.03 -22.34
N GLU A 191 -11.71 -36.34 -21.95
CA GLU A 191 -12.76 -35.94 -22.89
C GLU A 191 -12.31 -34.73 -23.75
N PHE A 192 -11.66 -33.70 -23.18
CA PHE A 192 -11.09 -32.61 -23.97
C PHE A 192 -9.90 -33.03 -24.82
N ALA A 193 -9.18 -34.05 -24.39
CA ALA A 193 -7.98 -34.59 -25.07
C ALA A 193 -6.92 -33.49 -25.40
N PRO A 194 -6.47 -32.69 -24.42
CA PRO A 194 -5.53 -31.59 -24.67
C PRO A 194 -4.18 -32.10 -25.18
N THR A 195 -3.45 -31.20 -25.89
CA THR A 195 -2.08 -31.43 -26.36
C THR A 195 -1.14 -30.37 -25.79
N PRO A 196 0.20 -30.56 -25.89
CA PRO A 196 1.15 -29.55 -25.45
C PRO A 196 0.98 -28.20 -26.16
N GLU A 197 0.45 -28.18 -27.39
CA GLU A 197 0.20 -26.99 -28.20
C GLU A 197 -1.15 -26.34 -27.84
N LYS A 198 -2.15 -27.15 -27.46
CA LYS A 198 -3.49 -26.72 -27.07
C LYS A 198 -3.81 -27.24 -25.67
N LYS A 199 -3.31 -26.52 -24.66
CA LYS A 199 -3.41 -26.95 -23.26
C LYS A 199 -4.79 -26.70 -22.69
N LEU A 200 -5.20 -27.55 -21.76
CA LEU A 200 -6.36 -27.37 -20.90
C LEU A 200 -5.92 -26.70 -19.59
N ILE A 201 -6.69 -25.73 -19.11
CA ILE A 201 -6.50 -25.15 -17.78
C ILE A 201 -7.34 -25.97 -16.80
N ILE A 202 -6.70 -26.52 -15.77
CA ILE A 202 -7.37 -27.09 -14.58
C ILE A 202 -7.18 -26.11 -13.44
N ASN A 203 -8.25 -25.48 -13.04
CA ASN A 203 -8.27 -24.47 -11.99
C ASN A 203 -8.76 -25.09 -10.68
N LEU A 204 -8.03 -24.87 -9.59
CA LEU A 204 -8.25 -25.50 -8.30
C LEU A 204 -8.75 -24.46 -7.27
N PRO A 205 -10.08 -24.16 -7.21
CA PRO A 205 -10.55 -23.08 -6.39
C PRO A 205 -10.67 -23.44 -4.90
N THR A 206 -10.15 -22.59 -4.02
CA THR A 206 -10.63 -22.55 -2.65
C THR A 206 -11.91 -21.72 -2.60
N SER A 207 -13.03 -22.27 -3.06
CA SER A 207 -14.32 -21.57 -3.06
C SER A 207 -14.70 -21.07 -1.66
N VAL A 208 -14.24 -21.78 -0.63
CA VAL A 208 -14.12 -21.30 0.76
C VAL A 208 -12.74 -21.72 1.27
N GLU A 209 -12.03 -20.81 1.89
CA GLU A 209 -10.74 -21.09 2.52
C GLU A 209 -10.95 -21.83 3.85
N VAL A 210 -10.74 -23.14 3.88
CA VAL A 210 -11.04 -24.03 5.02
C VAL A 210 -9.82 -24.62 5.70
N SER A 211 -8.63 -24.50 5.09
CA SER A 211 -7.37 -25.05 5.58
C SER A 211 -6.28 -23.99 5.64
N THR A 212 -5.12 -24.36 6.18
CA THR A 212 -3.93 -23.50 6.15
C THR A 212 -3.25 -23.56 4.78
N PRO A 213 -2.49 -22.53 4.36
CA PRO A 213 -1.87 -22.45 3.03
C PRO A 213 -0.99 -23.65 2.66
N ASN A 214 -0.28 -24.25 3.63
CA ASN A 214 0.54 -25.43 3.41
C ASN A 214 -0.28 -26.67 3.03
N ILE A 215 -1.48 -26.83 3.59
CA ILE A 215 -2.39 -27.93 3.21
C ILE A 215 -2.88 -27.73 1.77
N TYR A 216 -3.22 -26.49 1.41
CA TYR A 216 -3.60 -26.19 0.03
C TYR A 216 -2.45 -26.43 -0.96
N ALA A 217 -1.23 -26.05 -0.60
CA ALA A 217 -0.04 -26.35 -1.41
C ALA A 217 0.16 -27.88 -1.58
N ASP A 218 -0.04 -28.66 -0.52
CA ASP A 218 -0.02 -30.13 -0.61
C ASP A 218 -1.09 -30.64 -1.58
N GLN A 219 -2.30 -30.10 -1.54
CA GLN A 219 -3.38 -30.46 -2.46
C GLN A 219 -3.01 -30.14 -3.91
N VAL A 220 -2.46 -28.94 -4.17
CA VAL A 220 -2.04 -28.51 -5.51
C VAL A 220 -0.89 -29.38 -6.05
N GLU A 221 0.14 -29.66 -5.24
CA GLU A 221 1.24 -30.52 -5.67
C GLU A 221 0.77 -31.97 -5.93
N TYR A 222 -0.10 -32.49 -5.06
CA TYR A 222 -0.71 -33.80 -5.25
C TYR A 222 -1.49 -33.86 -6.56
N MET A 223 -2.35 -32.89 -6.84
CA MET A 223 -3.07 -32.79 -8.13
C MET A 223 -2.09 -32.77 -9.30
N SER A 224 -1.09 -31.87 -9.24
CA SER A 224 -0.09 -31.72 -10.30
C SER A 224 0.66 -33.03 -10.62
N GLN A 225 0.86 -33.89 -9.61
CA GLN A 225 1.52 -35.18 -9.79
C GLN A 225 0.60 -36.29 -10.34
N HIS A 226 -0.74 -36.14 -10.21
CA HIS A 226 -1.71 -37.20 -10.55
C HIS A 226 -2.62 -36.86 -11.73
N LEU A 227 -2.50 -35.66 -12.31
CA LEU A 227 -3.24 -35.29 -13.51
C LEU A 227 -2.67 -36.02 -14.74
N ASP A 228 -3.56 -36.61 -15.53
CA ASP A 228 -3.25 -37.20 -16.83
C ASP A 228 -2.69 -36.11 -17.77
N ARG A 229 -1.80 -36.47 -18.71
CA ARG A 229 -1.23 -35.56 -19.72
C ARG A 229 -0.71 -34.25 -19.11
N ARG A 230 0.06 -34.34 -18.03
CA ARG A 230 0.50 -33.18 -17.23
C ARG A 230 1.18 -32.05 -18.05
N ASP A 231 1.89 -32.39 -19.12
CA ASP A 231 2.53 -31.47 -20.06
C ASP A 231 1.54 -30.66 -20.91
N SER A 232 0.34 -31.19 -21.06
CA SER A 232 -0.79 -30.59 -21.79
C SER A 232 -1.79 -29.90 -20.89
N VAL A 233 -1.47 -29.74 -19.58
CA VAL A 233 -2.33 -29.12 -18.58
C VAL A 233 -1.62 -27.92 -17.93
N ILE A 234 -2.33 -26.81 -17.81
CA ILE A 234 -1.94 -25.66 -16.98
C ILE A 234 -2.69 -25.79 -15.66
N VAL A 235 -1.96 -25.91 -14.56
CA VAL A 235 -2.57 -25.85 -13.21
C VAL A 235 -2.75 -24.40 -12.84
N SER A 236 -4.00 -24.02 -12.64
CA SER A 236 -4.42 -22.70 -12.18
C SER A 236 -4.93 -22.76 -10.74
N VAL A 237 -4.83 -21.66 -10.02
CA VAL A 237 -5.37 -21.51 -8.67
C VAL A 237 -6.23 -20.27 -8.57
N HIS A 238 -7.33 -20.39 -7.81
CA HIS A 238 -8.29 -19.34 -7.53
C HIS A 238 -8.59 -19.37 -6.03
N THR A 239 -7.91 -18.52 -5.26
CA THR A 239 -8.07 -18.56 -3.81
C THR A 239 -8.94 -17.42 -3.32
N HIS A 240 -9.91 -17.77 -2.44
CA HIS A 240 -10.61 -16.79 -1.60
C HIS A 240 -9.83 -16.53 -0.31
N ASN A 241 -10.26 -15.54 0.46
CA ASN A 241 -9.52 -14.99 1.60
C ASN A 241 -10.30 -15.11 2.93
N ASP A 242 -11.11 -16.16 3.09
CA ASP A 242 -11.99 -16.33 4.26
C ASP A 242 -11.22 -16.39 5.60
N ARG A 243 -9.97 -16.83 5.58
CA ARG A 243 -9.09 -16.92 6.74
C ARG A 243 -8.01 -15.84 6.77
N GLY A 244 -8.00 -14.93 5.78
CA GLY A 244 -6.98 -13.90 5.63
C GLY A 244 -5.65 -14.42 5.10
N THR A 245 -5.63 -15.58 4.43
CA THR A 245 -4.40 -16.20 3.93
C THR A 245 -4.42 -16.48 2.41
N GLY A 246 -5.33 -15.87 1.67
CA GLY A 246 -5.49 -16.08 0.22
C GLY A 246 -4.23 -15.77 -0.58
N VAL A 247 -3.50 -14.70 -0.25
CA VAL A 247 -2.19 -14.38 -0.84
C VAL A 247 -1.19 -15.49 -0.57
N ALA A 248 -1.02 -15.89 0.69
CA ALA A 248 -0.08 -16.94 1.07
C ALA A 248 -0.44 -18.30 0.44
N SER A 249 -1.73 -18.61 0.34
CA SER A 249 -2.21 -19.82 -0.34
C SER A 249 -1.82 -19.82 -1.80
N SER A 250 -1.95 -18.69 -2.51
CA SER A 250 -1.55 -18.55 -3.91
C SER A 250 -0.03 -18.66 -4.09
N GLU A 251 0.76 -18.00 -3.25
CA GLU A 251 2.22 -18.07 -3.31
C GLU A 251 2.75 -19.49 -3.05
N LEU A 252 2.24 -20.19 -2.04
CA LEU A 252 2.63 -21.57 -1.79
C LEU A 252 2.15 -22.53 -2.88
N ALA A 253 1.00 -22.25 -3.50
CA ALA A 253 0.51 -23.02 -4.64
C ALA A 253 1.43 -22.87 -5.87
N LEU A 254 2.02 -21.70 -6.09
CA LEU A 254 3.03 -21.50 -7.14
C LEU A 254 4.28 -22.35 -6.88
N LEU A 255 4.76 -22.45 -5.63
CA LEU A 255 5.82 -23.36 -5.25
C LEU A 255 5.41 -24.83 -5.51
N ALA A 256 4.14 -25.15 -5.28
CA ALA A 256 3.57 -26.48 -5.46
C ALA A 256 3.34 -26.88 -6.95
N GLY A 257 3.60 -25.97 -7.89
CA GLY A 257 3.56 -26.26 -9.33
C GLY A 257 2.38 -25.65 -10.07
N ALA A 258 1.62 -24.73 -9.44
CA ALA A 258 0.67 -23.88 -10.15
C ALA A 258 1.43 -22.96 -11.13
N GLN A 259 0.84 -22.70 -12.28
CA GLN A 259 1.41 -21.94 -13.38
C GLN A 259 0.59 -20.69 -13.70
N ARG A 260 -0.59 -20.59 -13.11
CA ARG A 260 -1.55 -19.53 -13.33
C ARG A 260 -2.26 -19.17 -12.03
N VAL A 261 -2.55 -17.91 -11.85
CA VAL A 261 -3.27 -17.37 -10.68
C VAL A 261 -4.44 -16.52 -11.14
N GLU A 262 -5.62 -16.84 -10.66
CA GLU A 262 -6.81 -16.01 -10.75
C GLU A 262 -6.99 -15.20 -9.46
N GLY A 263 -7.40 -13.95 -9.60
CA GLY A 263 -7.69 -13.09 -8.48
C GLY A 263 -8.14 -11.71 -8.94
N THR A 264 -8.18 -10.77 -8.01
CA THR A 264 -8.66 -9.40 -8.26
C THR A 264 -7.66 -8.37 -7.75
N LEU A 265 -7.74 -7.17 -8.28
CA LEU A 265 -7.03 -6.03 -7.73
C LEU A 265 -7.58 -5.73 -6.31
N PHE A 266 -6.67 -5.63 -5.37
CA PHE A 266 -6.95 -5.35 -3.95
C PHE A 266 -7.92 -6.34 -3.28
N GLY A 267 -8.05 -7.55 -3.85
CA GLY A 267 -8.73 -8.67 -3.23
C GLY A 267 -10.27 -8.57 -3.19
N ASN A 268 -10.90 -7.77 -4.05
CA ASN A 268 -12.37 -7.72 -4.11
C ASN A 268 -12.97 -9.07 -4.52
N GLY A 269 -14.13 -9.42 -3.98
CA GLY A 269 -14.85 -10.65 -4.32
C GLY A 269 -15.84 -11.07 -3.25
N GLU A 270 -16.42 -12.23 -3.45
CA GLU A 270 -17.41 -12.81 -2.54
C GLU A 270 -16.88 -12.92 -1.10
N ARG A 271 -17.75 -12.69 -0.12
CA ARG A 271 -17.48 -12.76 1.34
C ARG A 271 -16.33 -11.86 1.78
N THR A 272 -15.13 -12.42 1.92
CA THR A 272 -13.89 -11.72 2.33
C THR A 272 -12.97 -11.39 1.15
N GLY A 273 -13.40 -11.73 -0.07
CA GLY A 273 -12.71 -11.42 -1.30
C GLY A 273 -11.87 -12.56 -1.88
N ASN A 274 -11.24 -12.27 -3.00
CA ASN A 274 -10.33 -13.13 -3.74
C ASN A 274 -8.86 -12.92 -3.29
N ALA A 275 -7.96 -13.72 -3.84
CA ALA A 275 -6.53 -13.42 -3.78
C ALA A 275 -6.26 -12.03 -4.36
N ASP A 276 -5.48 -11.24 -3.63
CA ASP A 276 -5.06 -9.92 -4.05
C ASP A 276 -3.87 -10.02 -5.01
N ILE A 277 -4.14 -9.88 -6.32
CA ILE A 277 -3.09 -9.96 -7.35
C ILE A 277 -2.06 -8.84 -7.19
N ALA A 278 -2.48 -7.63 -6.81
CA ALA A 278 -1.54 -6.53 -6.62
C ALA A 278 -0.52 -6.85 -5.51
N VAL A 279 -0.98 -7.44 -4.41
CA VAL A 279 -0.08 -7.85 -3.32
C VAL A 279 0.83 -9.00 -3.76
N ILE A 280 0.33 -10.04 -4.43
CA ILE A 280 1.16 -11.16 -4.90
C ILE A 280 2.22 -10.66 -5.89
N ALA A 281 1.86 -9.81 -6.84
CA ALA A 281 2.76 -9.23 -7.83
C ALA A 281 3.85 -8.36 -7.16
N LEU A 282 3.47 -7.51 -6.20
CA LEU A 282 4.42 -6.65 -5.49
C LEU A 282 5.29 -7.42 -4.50
N ASN A 283 4.82 -8.54 -3.95
CA ASN A 283 5.66 -9.46 -3.18
C ASN A 283 6.77 -10.06 -4.07
N MET A 284 6.46 -10.44 -5.32
CA MET A 284 7.47 -10.88 -6.29
C MET A 284 8.44 -9.76 -6.63
N PHE A 285 7.94 -8.55 -6.90
CA PHE A 285 8.74 -7.36 -7.18
C PHE A 285 9.74 -7.07 -6.03
N SER A 286 9.28 -7.19 -4.78
CA SER A 286 10.09 -6.92 -3.58
C SER A 286 11.31 -7.85 -3.42
N VAL A 287 11.32 -8.98 -4.11
CA VAL A 287 12.44 -9.95 -4.12
C VAL A 287 13.16 -10.02 -5.49
N GLY A 288 12.93 -9.03 -6.35
CA GLY A 288 13.63 -8.88 -7.63
C GLY A 288 13.08 -9.75 -8.76
N ILE A 289 11.84 -10.19 -8.67
CA ILE A 289 11.15 -10.93 -9.74
C ILE A 289 10.20 -9.97 -10.46
N ASP A 290 10.37 -9.82 -11.77
CA ASP A 290 9.44 -9.05 -12.61
C ASP A 290 8.06 -9.70 -12.60
N PRO A 291 7.02 -9.05 -12.06
CA PRO A 291 5.67 -9.59 -12.03
C PRO A 291 4.98 -9.57 -13.40
N GLN A 292 5.56 -8.92 -14.40
CA GLN A 292 4.96 -8.72 -15.74
C GLN A 292 3.60 -7.99 -15.70
N LEU A 293 3.35 -7.25 -14.64
CA LEU A 293 2.23 -6.31 -14.48
C LEU A 293 2.80 -4.93 -14.18
N ASN A 294 2.30 -3.93 -14.87
CA ASN A 294 2.69 -2.55 -14.65
C ASN A 294 1.87 -1.94 -13.51
N LEU A 295 2.47 -1.81 -12.33
CA LEU A 295 1.92 -1.21 -11.13
C LEU A 295 2.64 0.10 -10.74
N ASP A 296 3.43 0.69 -11.66
CA ASP A 296 4.25 1.88 -11.42
C ASP A 296 3.44 3.13 -11.04
N ASN A 297 2.16 3.20 -11.43
CA ASN A 297 1.23 4.25 -11.03
C ASN A 297 0.08 3.67 -10.18
N LEU A 298 0.43 3.20 -8.99
CA LEU A 298 -0.52 2.53 -8.10
C LEU A 298 -1.69 3.45 -7.67
N GLU A 299 -1.46 4.77 -7.59
CA GLU A 299 -2.53 5.73 -7.24
C GLU A 299 -3.64 5.77 -8.30
N GLU A 300 -3.30 5.73 -9.60
CA GLU A 300 -4.30 5.65 -10.67
C GLU A 300 -5.15 4.38 -10.55
N ILE A 301 -4.52 3.26 -10.21
CA ILE A 301 -5.20 1.97 -10.03
C ILE A 301 -6.11 2.00 -8.80
N ILE A 302 -5.64 2.58 -7.69
CA ILE A 302 -6.41 2.79 -6.45
C ILE A 302 -7.64 3.64 -6.71
N ASP A 303 -7.49 4.75 -7.42
CA ASP A 303 -8.59 5.66 -7.72
C ASP A 303 -9.63 5.03 -8.66
N ALA A 304 -9.17 4.30 -9.66
CA ALA A 304 -10.04 3.53 -10.56
C ALA A 304 -10.81 2.44 -9.78
N TYR A 305 -10.12 1.70 -8.91
CA TYR A 305 -10.75 0.70 -8.06
C TYR A 305 -11.86 1.32 -7.17
N LYS A 306 -11.56 2.40 -6.45
CA LYS A 306 -12.55 3.11 -5.62
C LYS A 306 -13.74 3.59 -6.42
N LYS A 307 -13.49 4.10 -7.63
CA LYS A 307 -14.51 4.62 -8.53
C LYS A 307 -15.45 3.52 -9.04
N PHE A 308 -14.92 2.41 -9.51
CA PHE A 308 -15.69 1.37 -10.20
C PHE A 308 -16.25 0.33 -9.23
N ASN A 309 -15.47 -0.10 -8.24
CA ASN A 309 -15.97 -1.03 -7.22
C ASN A 309 -16.79 -0.33 -6.12
N LYS A 310 -16.66 1.00 -5.97
CA LYS A 310 -17.37 1.78 -4.94
C LYS A 310 -17.04 1.30 -3.51
N LEU A 311 -15.84 0.74 -3.35
CA LEU A 311 -15.32 0.20 -2.10
C LEU A 311 -14.05 0.95 -1.68
N PRO A 312 -13.85 1.22 -0.38
CA PRO A 312 -12.59 1.77 0.12
C PRO A 312 -11.51 0.71 0.17
N ILE A 313 -10.25 1.12 0.02
CA ILE A 313 -9.09 0.29 0.37
C ILE A 313 -8.76 0.53 1.84
N HIS A 314 -8.50 -0.55 2.58
CA HIS A 314 -8.15 -0.42 4.00
C HIS A 314 -6.87 0.43 4.17
N PRO A 315 -6.83 1.40 5.13
CA PRO A 315 -5.67 2.29 5.27
C PRO A 315 -4.33 1.58 5.51
N ARG A 316 -4.35 0.36 6.04
CA ARG A 316 -3.16 -0.49 6.27
C ARG A 316 -3.09 -1.66 5.28
N HIS A 317 -3.72 -1.54 4.12
CA HIS A 317 -3.57 -2.53 3.06
C HIS A 317 -2.10 -2.57 2.59
N PRO A 318 -1.48 -3.75 2.40
CA PRO A 318 -0.12 -3.84 1.88
C PRO A 318 0.02 -3.04 0.58
N TYR A 319 1.07 -2.23 0.49
CA TYR A 319 1.42 -1.36 -0.64
C TYR A 319 0.39 -0.27 -1.00
N ALA A 320 -0.91 -0.57 -1.00
CA ALA A 320 -1.96 0.34 -1.48
C ALA A 320 -2.60 1.22 -0.39
N GLY A 321 -2.50 0.83 0.86
CA GLY A 321 -3.10 1.58 1.97
C GLY A 321 -2.47 2.96 2.16
N ALA A 322 -3.26 3.95 2.57
CA ALA A 322 -2.77 5.31 2.83
C ALA A 322 -1.68 5.36 3.90
N MET A 323 -1.63 4.38 4.80
CA MET A 323 -0.65 4.29 5.89
C MET A 323 0.46 3.25 5.61
N ALA A 324 0.52 2.66 4.41
CA ALA A 324 1.47 1.60 4.10
C ALA A 324 2.94 2.08 4.19
N TYR A 325 3.18 3.36 3.88
CA TYR A 325 4.50 3.97 3.87
C TYR A 325 4.65 5.05 4.95
N THR A 326 3.93 4.93 6.07
CA THR A 326 3.95 5.89 7.17
C THR A 326 4.56 5.25 8.42
N ALA A 327 5.50 5.92 9.06
CA ALA A 327 6.06 5.52 10.34
C ALA A 327 5.71 6.55 11.43
N PHE A 328 5.18 6.09 12.57
CA PHE A 328 4.84 6.94 13.71
C PHE A 328 5.96 7.01 14.77
N SER A 329 6.76 5.95 14.89
CA SER A 329 7.88 5.92 15.83
C SER A 329 9.03 6.78 15.33
N GLY A 330 9.50 7.74 16.13
CA GLY A 330 10.61 8.61 15.75
C GLY A 330 11.92 7.86 15.48
N SER A 331 12.15 6.70 16.15
CA SER A 331 13.32 5.87 15.85
C SER A 331 13.22 5.18 14.48
N HIS A 332 12.00 4.78 14.08
CA HIS A 332 11.77 4.23 12.74
C HIS A 332 11.96 5.30 11.66
N GLN A 333 11.41 6.51 11.87
CA GLN A 333 11.55 7.64 10.96
C GLN A 333 13.03 8.02 10.74
N ASP A 334 13.81 8.14 11.84
CA ASP A 334 15.25 8.42 11.77
C ASP A 334 16.01 7.31 11.02
N ALA A 335 15.67 6.05 11.26
CA ALA A 335 16.32 4.93 10.59
C ALA A 335 15.98 4.87 9.09
N ILE A 336 14.72 5.12 8.71
CA ILE A 336 14.30 5.17 7.30
C ILE A 336 15.04 6.30 6.58
N LYS A 337 15.05 7.53 7.13
CA LYS A 337 15.77 8.67 6.54
C LYS A 337 17.25 8.34 6.34
N LYS A 338 17.94 7.86 7.38
CA LYS A 338 19.36 7.51 7.28
C LYS A 338 19.65 6.42 6.24
N ALA A 339 18.75 5.44 6.11
CA ALA A 339 18.89 4.39 5.11
C ALA A 339 18.71 4.94 3.69
N MET A 340 17.73 5.82 3.46
CA MET A 340 17.52 6.48 2.17
C MET A 340 18.74 7.35 1.79
N ASP A 341 19.19 8.22 2.70
CA ASP A 341 20.38 9.06 2.52
C ASP A 341 21.64 8.23 2.23
N TYR A 342 21.79 7.09 2.92
CA TYR A 342 22.90 6.16 2.70
C TYR A 342 22.86 5.52 1.31
N CYS A 343 21.70 5.01 0.90
CA CYS A 343 21.52 4.39 -0.41
C CYS A 343 21.81 5.38 -1.56
N GLU A 344 21.30 6.63 -1.45
CA GLU A 344 21.55 7.68 -2.43
C GLU A 344 23.04 8.06 -2.49
N THR A 345 23.66 8.33 -1.34
CA THR A 345 25.06 8.78 -1.25
C THR A 345 26.03 7.72 -1.77
N HIS A 346 25.78 6.44 -1.45
CA HIS A 346 26.65 5.33 -1.83
C HIS A 346 26.25 4.64 -3.12
N LYS A 347 25.20 5.10 -3.80
CA LYS A 347 24.65 4.52 -5.05
C LYS A 347 24.51 3.01 -4.94
N GLN A 348 23.87 2.56 -3.84
CA GLN A 348 23.68 1.12 -3.61
C GLN A 348 22.90 0.48 -4.77
N PRO A 349 23.34 -0.68 -5.29
CA PRO A 349 22.69 -1.34 -6.41
C PRO A 349 21.36 -2.02 -6.05
N TYR A 350 21.09 -2.20 -4.76
CA TYR A 350 19.90 -2.84 -4.24
C TYR A 350 19.22 -1.97 -3.21
N TRP A 351 17.88 -2.01 -3.17
CA TRP A 351 17.09 -1.36 -2.14
C TRP A 351 17.38 -1.96 -0.77
N GLN A 352 17.72 -1.11 0.19
CA GLN A 352 17.98 -1.48 1.58
C GLN A 352 17.34 -0.46 2.52
N ASN A 353 16.24 -0.85 3.15
CA ASN A 353 15.59 -0.01 4.15
C ASN A 353 15.10 -0.88 5.31
N PRO A 354 15.32 -0.47 6.59
CA PRO A 354 14.98 -1.30 7.74
C PRO A 354 13.48 -1.47 7.97
N TYR A 355 12.63 -0.60 7.37
CA TYR A 355 11.20 -0.57 7.63
C TYR A 355 10.32 -0.44 6.37
N LEU A 356 10.92 -0.39 5.18
CA LEU A 356 10.21 -0.33 3.91
C LEU A 356 10.66 -1.50 3.02
N THR A 357 9.72 -2.34 2.63
CA THR A 357 9.98 -3.54 1.82
C THR A 357 10.43 -3.18 0.41
N ILE A 358 9.87 -2.12 -0.16
CA ILE A 358 10.20 -1.59 -1.50
C ILE A 358 10.38 -0.07 -1.41
N ASP A 359 10.95 0.52 -2.45
CA ASP A 359 10.94 1.97 -2.64
C ASP A 359 9.53 2.43 -3.02
N PRO A 360 8.87 3.29 -2.23
CA PRO A 360 7.54 3.79 -2.59
C PRO A 360 7.50 4.53 -3.93
N THR A 361 8.62 5.13 -4.35
CA THR A 361 8.70 5.88 -5.61
C THR A 361 8.54 5.00 -6.85
N ASP A 362 8.86 3.71 -6.76
CA ASP A 362 8.62 2.74 -7.83
C ASP A 362 7.13 2.53 -8.14
N LEU A 363 6.26 2.92 -7.21
CA LEU A 363 4.80 2.84 -7.33
C LEU A 363 4.13 4.21 -7.48
N ASN A 364 4.91 5.25 -7.78
CA ASN A 364 4.47 6.65 -7.76
C ASN A 364 3.85 7.06 -6.41
N ARG A 365 4.38 6.49 -5.32
CA ARG A 365 3.99 6.84 -3.95
C ARG A 365 5.14 7.53 -3.23
N VAL A 366 4.82 8.24 -2.18
CA VAL A 366 5.80 8.96 -1.38
C VAL A 366 5.85 8.34 0.02
N TYR A 367 7.06 8.17 0.55
CA TYR A 367 7.20 7.93 1.98
C TYR A 367 6.75 9.21 2.71
N GLU A 368 5.66 9.11 3.46
CA GLU A 368 5.18 10.18 4.32
C GLU A 368 5.75 9.99 5.73
N PRO A 369 6.83 10.69 6.06
CA PRO A 369 7.51 10.48 7.34
C PRO A 369 6.72 10.94 8.55
N ILE A 370 5.54 11.59 8.36
CA ILE A 370 5.05 12.50 9.38
C ILE A 370 3.55 12.44 9.58
N LEU A 371 3.18 11.52 10.45
CA LEU A 371 2.04 11.73 11.32
C LEU A 371 2.58 11.82 12.74
N ILE A 372 2.71 13.03 13.29
CA ILE A 372 3.23 13.23 14.65
C ILE A 372 2.07 13.09 15.64
N ASN A 373 2.19 12.11 16.51
CA ASN A 373 1.31 11.93 17.67
C ASN A 373 2.13 11.93 18.96
N SER A 374 1.48 11.72 20.09
CA SER A 374 2.13 11.67 21.41
C SER A 374 3.24 10.60 21.55
N GLN A 375 3.29 9.62 20.64
CA GLN A 375 4.31 8.57 20.59
C GLN A 375 5.48 8.91 19.65
N SER A 376 5.37 10.00 18.88
CA SER A 376 6.39 10.42 17.93
C SER A 376 7.56 11.07 18.67
N GLY A 377 8.77 10.62 18.35
CA GLY A 377 10.00 11.11 18.99
C GLY A 377 10.57 12.38 18.32
N LYS A 378 11.72 12.83 18.86
CA LYS A 378 12.46 14.02 18.39
C LYS A 378 12.84 14.00 16.91
N GLY A 379 13.06 12.81 16.33
CA GLY A 379 13.45 12.64 14.93
C GLY A 379 12.36 13.10 13.96
N GLY A 380 11.10 12.79 14.25
CA GLY A 380 9.97 13.24 13.44
C GLY A 380 9.79 14.74 13.45
N LEU A 381 9.87 15.39 14.63
CA LEU A 381 9.78 16.84 14.77
C LEU A 381 10.90 17.57 14.01
N SER A 382 12.14 17.08 14.12
CA SER A 382 13.29 17.63 13.38
C SER A 382 13.04 17.59 11.88
N TYR A 383 12.61 16.44 11.40
CA TYR A 383 12.35 16.24 9.97
C TYR A 383 11.24 17.17 9.45
N VAL A 384 10.11 17.31 10.18
CA VAL A 384 9.03 18.26 9.78
C VAL A 384 9.54 19.66 9.69
N LEU A 385 10.18 20.16 10.77
CA LEU A 385 10.64 21.53 10.83
C LEU A 385 11.71 21.82 9.77
N GLU A 386 12.59 20.85 9.50
CA GLU A 386 13.64 20.97 8.50
C GLU A 386 13.10 20.93 7.05
N THR A 387 12.31 19.89 6.72
CA THR A 387 11.90 19.66 5.31
C THR A 387 10.76 20.54 4.84
N LYS A 388 9.82 20.88 5.74
CA LYS A 388 8.65 21.70 5.36
C LYS A 388 8.88 23.19 5.59
N PHE A 389 9.70 23.55 6.60
CA PHE A 389 9.87 24.95 7.01
C PHE A 389 11.32 25.45 6.98
N GLY A 390 12.28 24.60 6.56
CA GLY A 390 13.70 24.97 6.46
C GLY A 390 14.39 25.20 7.80
N LEU A 391 13.82 24.75 8.92
CA LEU A 391 14.31 25.03 10.28
C LEU A 391 15.23 23.91 10.81
N THR A 392 16.52 24.13 10.82
CA THR A 392 17.50 23.21 11.44
C THR A 392 17.60 23.45 12.94
N VAL A 393 16.63 22.92 13.68
CA VAL A 393 16.48 23.20 15.12
C VAL A 393 17.55 22.46 15.94
N PRO A 394 18.26 23.15 16.87
CA PRO A 394 19.26 22.54 17.74
C PRO A 394 18.69 21.39 18.59
N LYS A 395 19.46 20.29 18.78
CA LYS A 395 19.02 19.07 19.49
C LYS A 395 18.48 19.34 20.90
N ALA A 396 19.06 20.27 21.63
CA ALA A 396 18.62 20.61 22.99
C ALA A 396 17.25 21.33 22.98
N LEU A 397 17.05 22.28 22.05
CA LEU A 397 15.76 22.93 21.85
C LEU A 397 14.70 21.94 21.36
N LEU A 398 15.07 21.04 20.46
CA LEU A 398 14.18 19.98 19.97
C LEU A 398 13.71 19.05 21.08
N GLN A 399 14.56 18.84 22.10
CA GLN A 399 14.21 18.05 23.29
C GLN A 399 13.14 18.74 24.13
N GLU A 400 13.28 20.05 24.36
CA GLU A 400 12.29 20.86 25.08
C GLU A 400 10.98 20.95 24.29
N PHE A 401 11.08 21.23 23.00
CA PHE A 401 9.92 21.32 22.11
C PHE A 401 9.15 20.00 22.02
N SER A 402 9.85 18.85 21.99
CA SER A 402 9.21 17.53 21.99
C SER A 402 8.34 17.29 23.24
N ALA A 403 8.74 17.79 24.39
CA ALA A 403 7.91 17.74 25.60
C ALA A 403 6.64 18.61 25.47
N THR A 404 6.77 19.80 24.88
CA THR A 404 5.64 20.70 24.62
C THR A 404 4.64 20.09 23.64
N ILE A 405 5.13 19.54 22.53
CA ILE A 405 4.28 18.83 21.53
C ILE A 405 3.54 17.66 22.16
N LYS A 406 4.20 16.90 23.02
CA LYS A 406 3.58 15.75 23.68
C LYS A 406 2.39 16.18 24.55
N ILE A 407 2.54 17.23 25.33
CA ILE A 407 1.45 17.78 26.16
C ILE A 407 0.26 18.24 25.29
N VAL A 408 0.53 18.95 24.18
CA VAL A 408 -0.51 19.44 23.28
C VAL A 408 -1.22 18.28 22.56
N SER A 409 -0.48 17.31 22.05
CA SER A 409 -1.02 16.14 21.35
C SER A 409 -1.83 15.23 22.28
N ASP A 410 -1.37 15.00 23.51
CA ASP A 410 -2.11 14.22 24.51
C ASP A 410 -3.45 14.90 24.84
N GLY A 411 -3.47 16.22 24.89
CA GLY A 411 -4.71 16.99 25.12
C GLY A 411 -5.72 16.95 23.96
N LYS A 412 -5.24 16.83 22.72
CA LYS A 412 -6.09 16.76 21.52
C LYS A 412 -6.53 15.32 21.16
N HIS A 413 -5.81 14.30 21.59
CA HIS A 413 -6.00 12.87 21.20
C HIS A 413 -5.99 12.64 19.68
N THR A 414 -5.33 13.52 18.92
CA THR A 414 -5.25 13.47 17.45
C THR A 414 -3.81 13.59 16.98
N VAL A 415 -3.60 13.26 15.73
CA VAL A 415 -2.36 13.53 14.99
C VAL A 415 -2.26 15.04 14.78
N LEU A 416 -1.05 15.61 14.87
CA LEU A 416 -0.77 17.00 14.56
C LEU A 416 -0.26 17.11 13.12
N GLU A 417 -0.88 17.97 12.34
CA GLU A 417 -0.41 18.29 10.98
C GLU A 417 0.86 19.16 11.03
N PRO A 418 1.69 19.14 9.98
CA PRO A 418 2.93 19.92 9.93
C PRO A 418 2.77 21.40 10.27
N GLU A 419 1.71 22.03 9.78
CA GLU A 419 1.37 23.43 10.04
C GLU A 419 1.05 23.68 11.51
N GLU A 420 0.31 22.77 12.15
CA GLU A 420 0.01 22.86 13.59
C GLU A 420 1.28 22.75 14.44
N ILE A 421 2.24 21.92 14.02
CA ILE A 421 3.54 21.77 14.69
C ILE A 421 4.33 23.08 14.59
N TYR A 422 4.35 23.69 13.41
CA TYR A 422 5.02 24.97 13.20
C TYR A 422 4.35 26.08 14.00
N ASP A 423 3.03 26.17 14.03
CA ASP A 423 2.26 27.15 14.81
C ASP A 423 2.58 27.04 16.31
N ILE A 424 2.70 25.80 16.82
CA ILE A 424 3.11 25.57 18.22
C ILE A 424 4.56 26.02 18.42
N PHE A 425 5.47 25.69 17.49
CA PHE A 425 6.86 26.13 17.58
C PHE A 425 6.98 27.66 17.55
N GLU A 426 6.28 28.32 16.62
CA GLU A 426 6.23 29.77 16.52
C GLU A 426 5.70 30.41 17.82
N LYS A 427 4.58 29.91 18.32
CA LYS A 427 3.94 30.42 19.54
C LYS A 427 4.84 30.34 20.77
N TYR A 428 5.67 29.31 20.90
CA TYR A 428 6.47 29.10 22.11
C TYR A 428 7.90 29.62 22.02
N TYR A 429 8.43 29.85 20.78
CA TYR A 429 9.86 30.16 20.63
C TYR A 429 10.17 31.33 19.70
N VAL A 430 9.35 31.60 18.66
CA VAL A 430 9.73 32.49 17.57
C VAL A 430 9.22 33.92 17.80
N ASN A 431 10.14 34.90 17.77
CA ASN A 431 9.83 36.34 17.81
C ASN A 431 8.82 36.71 18.91
N LEU A 432 8.99 36.15 20.09
CA LEU A 432 8.08 36.37 21.23
C LEU A 432 8.07 37.82 21.65
N LYS A 433 6.87 38.36 21.95
CA LYS A 433 6.65 39.76 22.29
C LYS A 433 6.01 39.99 23.67
N ASP A 434 5.67 38.92 24.38
CA ASP A 434 4.85 38.99 25.60
C ASP A 434 5.48 39.84 26.69
N LYS A 435 6.78 39.66 26.97
CA LYS A 435 7.48 40.39 28.03
C LYS A 435 8.64 41.23 27.54
N ALA A 436 9.20 40.93 26.36
CA ALA A 436 10.25 41.71 25.73
C ALA A 436 9.97 41.84 24.23
N GLU A 437 9.75 43.08 23.76
CA GLU A 437 9.43 43.37 22.36
C GLU A 437 10.37 44.46 21.84
N LEU A 438 11.01 44.19 20.68
CA LEU A 438 11.82 45.17 19.97
C LEU A 438 10.92 46.20 19.30
N VAL A 439 11.17 47.50 19.56
CA VAL A 439 10.51 48.61 18.86
C VAL A 439 11.39 49.08 17.70
N ASP A 440 12.62 49.47 18.02
CA ASP A 440 13.66 49.82 17.05
C ASP A 440 15.06 49.69 17.68
N TYR A 441 16.10 49.67 16.86
CA TYR A 441 17.47 49.72 17.34
C TYR A 441 18.43 50.31 16.29
N HIS A 442 19.55 50.87 16.78
CA HIS A 442 20.65 51.36 15.97
C HIS A 442 21.97 50.81 16.47
N PHE A 443 22.81 50.33 15.54
CA PHE A 443 24.19 49.95 15.83
C PHE A 443 25.17 50.94 15.20
N LYS A 444 26.18 51.29 15.97
CA LYS A 444 27.36 51.97 15.46
C LYS A 444 28.59 51.15 15.84
N LEU A 445 29.40 50.77 14.85
CA LEU A 445 30.71 50.15 15.06
C LEU A 445 31.75 51.29 15.17
N ALA A 446 32.50 51.31 16.26
CA ALA A 446 33.59 52.23 16.48
C ALA A 446 34.86 51.43 16.80
N GLY A 447 35.60 51.04 15.77
CA GLY A 447 36.73 50.13 15.90
C GLY A 447 36.27 48.69 16.21
N GLU A 448 36.78 48.11 17.30
CA GLU A 448 36.42 46.77 17.77
C GLU A 448 35.20 46.72 18.71
N GLU A 449 34.63 47.88 19.04
CA GLU A 449 33.47 48.00 19.96
C GLU A 449 32.19 48.32 19.18
N ALA A 450 31.09 47.69 19.56
CA ALA A 450 29.75 47.96 19.07
C ALA A 450 28.98 48.78 20.10
N HIS A 451 28.43 49.92 19.71
CA HIS A 451 27.49 50.73 20.52
C HIS A 451 26.06 50.46 20.03
N LEU A 452 25.20 50.04 20.95
CA LEU A 452 23.77 49.77 20.70
C LEU A 452 22.94 50.86 21.39
N ASP A 453 22.02 51.45 20.64
CA ASP A 453 20.85 52.17 21.14
C ASP A 453 19.60 51.40 20.68
N ALA A 454 18.75 50.98 21.61
CA ALA A 454 17.54 50.21 21.29
C ALA A 454 16.34 50.68 22.13
N ASN A 455 15.20 50.81 21.48
CA ASN A 455 13.92 50.94 22.16
C ASN A 455 13.29 49.55 22.30
N VAL A 456 13.15 49.09 23.53
CA VAL A 456 12.60 47.77 23.85
C VAL A 456 11.43 47.93 24.82
N LYS A 457 10.34 47.26 24.56
CA LYS A 457 9.20 47.21 25.48
C LYS A 457 9.38 46.03 26.43
N LEU A 458 9.68 46.33 27.69
CA LEU A 458 9.86 45.34 28.76
C LEU A 458 8.64 45.35 29.70
N CYS A 459 7.97 44.18 29.83
CA CYS A 459 6.77 44.01 30.64
C CYS A 459 5.73 45.14 30.41
N GLY A 460 5.50 45.50 29.15
CA GLY A 460 4.53 46.50 28.73
C GLY A 460 5.00 47.94 28.78
N LYS A 461 6.23 48.27 29.25
CA LYS A 461 6.81 49.61 29.32
C LYS A 461 7.96 49.78 28.34
N THR A 462 7.89 50.78 27.46
CA THR A 462 8.99 51.10 26.56
C THR A 462 10.17 51.67 27.34
N ARG A 463 11.37 51.15 27.09
CA ARG A 463 12.64 51.53 27.65
C ARG A 463 13.65 51.84 26.55
N MET A 464 14.38 52.89 26.68
CA MET A 464 15.53 53.18 25.84
C MET A 464 16.75 52.55 26.48
N LEU A 465 17.35 51.60 25.82
CA LEU A 465 18.51 50.82 26.25
C LEU A 465 19.73 51.32 25.47
N SER A 466 20.87 51.55 26.16
CA SER A 466 22.12 51.95 25.54
C SER A 466 23.28 51.26 26.24
N ALA A 467 24.13 50.56 25.50
CA ALA A 467 25.33 49.92 26.01
C ALA A 467 26.37 49.64 24.92
N GLN A 468 27.59 49.33 25.36
CA GLN A 468 28.69 48.91 24.52
C GLN A 468 28.99 47.42 24.74
N GLY A 469 29.55 46.77 23.72
CA GLY A 469 29.98 45.39 23.76
C GLY A 469 30.86 45.00 22.56
N ASN A 470 31.37 43.78 22.55
CA ASN A 470 32.21 43.26 21.48
C ASN A 470 31.45 43.07 20.15
N GLY A 471 30.11 43.17 20.19
CA GLY A 471 29.21 43.05 19.06
C GLY A 471 27.77 43.32 19.44
N PRO A 472 26.82 43.26 18.48
CA PRO A 472 25.43 43.60 18.69
C PRO A 472 24.74 42.84 19.85
N LEU A 473 24.99 41.53 19.93
CA LEU A 473 24.37 40.67 20.97
C LEU A 473 24.97 40.92 22.35
N ASP A 474 26.29 41.16 22.44
CA ASP A 474 26.94 41.49 23.72
C ASP A 474 26.50 42.87 24.23
N ALA A 475 26.44 43.87 23.34
CA ALA A 475 25.93 45.19 23.68
C ALA A 475 24.45 45.14 24.18
N LEU A 476 23.60 44.37 23.49
CA LEU A 476 22.21 44.18 23.92
C LEU A 476 22.12 43.42 25.27
N SER A 477 22.94 42.40 25.46
CA SER A 477 22.99 41.64 26.71
C SER A 477 23.41 42.54 27.90
N ASN A 478 24.41 43.41 27.69
CA ASN A 478 24.86 44.39 28.67
C ASN A 478 23.77 45.41 29.01
N ALA A 479 23.06 45.90 27.99
CA ALA A 479 21.95 46.82 28.15
C ALA A 479 20.78 46.22 28.95
N LEU A 480 20.41 44.96 28.61
CA LEU A 480 19.33 44.25 29.31
C LEU A 480 19.68 43.93 30.77
N ARG A 481 20.93 43.53 31.04
CA ARG A 481 21.42 43.30 32.43
C ARG A 481 21.39 44.58 33.24
N ALA A 482 21.85 45.72 32.67
CA ALA A 482 21.89 47.01 33.32
C ALA A 482 20.48 47.53 33.67
N GLU A 483 19.53 47.46 32.73
CA GLU A 483 18.15 47.94 32.93
C GLU A 483 17.35 47.09 33.90
N THR A 484 17.52 45.74 33.85
CA THR A 484 16.63 44.86 34.61
C THR A 484 17.25 44.30 35.89
N GLY A 485 18.56 44.38 36.05
CA GLY A 485 19.30 43.75 37.15
C GLY A 485 19.33 42.21 37.06
N LYS A 486 18.81 41.62 36.00
CA LYS A 486 18.81 40.17 35.77
C LYS A 486 20.15 39.73 35.17
N ALA A 487 20.86 38.86 35.88
CA ALA A 487 22.08 38.25 35.36
C ALA A 487 21.74 37.01 34.51
N PHE A 488 22.33 36.92 33.35
CA PHE A 488 22.22 35.77 32.44
C PHE A 488 23.47 35.65 31.55
N GLU A 489 23.69 34.51 30.99
CA GLU A 489 24.77 34.24 30.03
C GLU A 489 24.21 33.56 28.78
N ILE A 490 24.71 33.94 27.59
CA ILE A 490 24.41 33.24 26.34
C ILE A 490 25.25 31.96 26.34
N VAL A 491 24.60 30.80 26.34
CA VAL A 491 25.25 29.48 26.39
C VAL A 491 25.16 28.74 25.04
N PHE A 492 24.33 29.23 24.13
CA PHE A 492 24.21 28.69 22.78
C PHE A 492 23.82 29.77 21.77
N TYR A 493 24.45 29.72 20.61
CA TYR A 493 24.16 30.58 19.45
C TYR A 493 24.37 29.77 18.17
N ASN A 494 23.39 29.81 17.28
CA ASN A 494 23.48 29.27 15.92
C ASN A 494 22.51 30.01 15.00
N GLU A 495 22.87 30.16 13.74
CA GLU A 495 22.03 30.76 12.71
C GLU A 495 22.19 30.11 11.36
N HIS A 496 21.16 30.14 10.52
CA HIS A 496 21.18 29.68 9.13
C HIS A 496 20.12 30.39 8.30
N ALA A 497 20.26 30.34 6.98
CA ALA A 497 19.25 30.81 6.05
C ALA A 497 18.15 29.76 5.88
N LEU A 498 16.88 30.17 5.85
CA LEU A 498 15.74 29.26 5.65
C LEU A 498 15.66 28.73 4.21
N GLU A 499 16.16 29.52 3.25
CA GLU A 499 16.14 29.20 1.82
C GLU A 499 17.50 29.58 1.19
N GLY A 500 17.84 28.96 0.06
CA GLY A 500 19.10 29.21 -0.65
C GLY A 500 19.13 30.47 -1.52
N SER A 501 18.35 31.52 -1.21
CA SER A 501 18.24 32.75 -1.99
C SER A 501 18.82 33.97 -1.27
N SER A 502 19.21 35.03 -2.01
CA SER A 502 19.69 36.28 -1.43
C SER A 502 18.62 37.08 -0.67
N SER A 503 17.35 36.73 -0.83
CA SER A 503 16.20 37.32 -0.12
C SER A 503 15.68 36.41 1.01
N SER A 504 16.38 35.32 1.31
CA SER A 504 16.02 34.37 2.37
C SER A 504 15.96 35.04 3.74
N LYS A 505 15.04 34.59 4.60
CA LYS A 505 15.06 34.94 6.01
C LYS A 505 16.14 34.13 6.74
N ALA A 506 16.76 34.75 7.74
CA ALA A 506 17.63 34.04 8.67
C ALA A 506 16.83 33.54 9.88
N ALA A 507 17.11 32.30 10.31
CA ALA A 507 16.67 31.78 11.59
C ALA A 507 17.85 31.76 12.56
N THR A 508 17.71 32.39 13.71
CA THR A 508 18.71 32.44 14.78
C THR A 508 18.15 31.77 16.03
N TYR A 509 18.96 30.90 16.63
CA TYR A 509 18.64 30.18 17.87
C TYR A 509 19.57 30.63 18.98
N ILE A 510 19.02 31.10 20.09
CA ILE A 510 19.79 31.53 21.27
C ILE A 510 19.25 30.80 22.49
N ALA A 511 20.15 30.27 23.31
CA ALA A 511 19.85 29.85 24.66
C ALA A 511 20.60 30.73 25.65
N ILE A 512 19.92 31.13 26.71
CA ILE A 512 20.51 31.83 27.86
C ILE A 512 20.32 31.01 29.13
N ASN A 513 21.30 31.09 30.04
CA ASN A 513 21.19 30.55 31.39
C ASN A 513 21.04 31.65 32.40
N ASP A 514 20.17 31.49 33.40
CA ASP A 514 20.15 32.30 34.59
C ASP A 514 21.22 31.89 35.61
N THR A 515 21.32 32.59 36.73
CA THR A 515 22.27 32.32 37.84
C THR A 515 21.99 31.00 38.56
N GLN A 516 20.85 30.39 38.33
CA GLN A 516 20.45 29.08 38.89
C GLN A 516 20.72 27.91 37.94
N GLY A 517 21.15 28.21 36.69
CA GLY A 517 21.42 27.24 35.67
C GLY A 517 20.17 26.83 34.85
N ASN A 518 19.04 27.56 35.00
CA ASN A 518 17.88 27.29 34.14
C ASN A 518 18.12 27.84 32.75
N MET A 519 17.81 27.05 31.73
CA MET A 519 18.01 27.41 30.32
C MET A 519 16.73 27.91 29.68
N TYR A 520 16.82 29.01 28.94
CA TYR A 520 15.71 29.61 28.22
C TYR A 520 16.06 29.78 26.74
N TRP A 521 15.24 29.19 25.86
CA TRP A 521 15.42 29.26 24.42
C TRP A 521 14.57 30.35 23.78
N GLY A 522 15.16 31.06 22.82
CA GLY A 522 14.49 31.98 21.92
C GLY A 522 14.94 31.76 20.48
N VAL A 523 14.03 31.99 19.54
CA VAL A 523 14.27 31.92 18.11
C VAL A 523 13.88 33.23 17.48
N GLY A 524 14.74 33.73 16.60
CA GLY A 524 14.46 34.92 15.79
C GLY A 524 14.38 34.54 14.32
N ILE A 525 13.36 34.99 13.62
CA ILE A 525 13.23 34.81 12.16
C ILE A 525 13.02 36.19 11.53
N HIS A 526 13.99 36.62 10.69
CA HIS A 526 13.94 37.94 10.05
C HIS A 526 14.81 37.98 8.77
N PRO A 527 14.46 38.77 7.72
CA PRO A 527 15.33 38.95 6.55
C PRO A 527 16.71 39.53 6.87
N ASN A 528 16.81 40.37 7.91
CA ASN A 528 18.09 40.90 8.39
C ASN A 528 18.62 40.03 9.52
N ILE A 529 19.83 39.48 9.34
CA ILE A 529 20.48 38.55 10.26
C ILE A 529 20.71 39.12 11.65
N ASN A 530 21.11 40.43 11.75
CA ASN A 530 21.29 41.09 13.03
C ASN A 530 19.96 41.26 13.79
N THR A 531 18.89 41.58 13.06
CA THR A 531 17.55 41.65 13.64
C THR A 531 17.05 40.30 14.09
N SER A 532 17.33 39.25 13.32
CA SER A 532 17.02 37.84 13.70
C SER A 532 17.68 37.49 15.04
N SER A 533 18.97 37.84 15.20
CA SER A 533 19.72 37.57 16.42
C SER A 533 19.20 38.38 17.63
N VAL A 534 18.85 39.65 17.43
CA VAL A 534 18.23 40.50 18.47
C VAL A 534 16.88 39.92 18.91
N LEU A 535 16.03 39.54 17.97
CA LEU A 535 14.73 38.92 18.25
C LEU A 535 14.85 37.60 18.99
N ALA A 536 15.84 36.77 18.64
CA ALA A 536 16.12 35.52 19.32
C ALA A 536 16.51 35.75 20.79
N LEU A 537 17.41 36.71 21.04
CA LEU A 537 17.83 37.04 22.40
C LEU A 537 16.67 37.61 23.22
N LEU A 538 15.88 38.53 22.67
CA LEU A 538 14.71 39.10 23.36
C LEU A 538 13.64 38.02 23.64
N SER A 539 13.44 37.07 22.73
CA SER A 539 12.53 35.94 22.94
C SER A 539 12.99 35.02 24.10
N ALA A 540 14.28 34.74 24.19
CA ALA A 540 14.86 33.99 25.32
C ALA A 540 14.78 34.80 26.63
N PHE A 541 15.16 36.09 26.60
CA PHE A 541 15.17 36.95 27.75
C PHE A 541 13.75 37.21 28.30
N GLY A 542 12.76 37.32 27.43
CA GLY A 542 11.36 37.47 27.85
C GLY A 542 10.87 36.31 28.71
N LYS A 543 11.39 35.09 28.51
CA LYS A 543 11.07 33.93 29.35
C LYS A 543 11.76 33.97 30.73
N LEU A 544 12.89 34.67 30.84
CA LEU A 544 13.60 34.89 32.10
C LEU A 544 12.89 35.95 32.98
N LEU A 545 12.16 36.91 32.39
CA LEU A 545 11.35 37.93 33.08
C LEU A 545 10.05 37.31 33.67
#